data_3eb30856dcedb1c68479a5dbe31334a9
#
_entry.id   3eb30856dcedb1c68479a5dbe31334a9
#
_cell.length_a   1.000
_cell.length_b   1.000
_cell.length_c   1.000
_cell.angle_alpha   90.00
_cell.angle_beta   90.00
_cell.angle_gamma   90.00
#
_symmetry.space_group_name_H-M   'P 1'
#
loop_
_entity.id
_entity.type
_entity.pdbx_description
1 polymer ?
#
loop_
_entity_poly.entity_id
_entity_poly.type
_entity_poly.pdbx_seq_one_letter_code
_entity_poly.pdbx_strand_id
1 'polypeptide(L)'
;CEFEGSKKNNIILIPESVAAIKGDPAHTAVFKDANPDCPADARYKCVIVGKPHGLYLLKSADGIRFSVATDKPVITQGAFDSENLAFWDPVRKEYRAYWRTFTAGTTDGKTWAPAGIRAIRTATSKDLLTWDSQADVEYVDSPPQQLYTNQIQPYYRAPHIFMGFPMRYTDRGWSESLMALPGREDRLARAKASPRYGTAITDGLFMTSRDGVQFRRWNEAFLRPGPRRQGSWVYGDNLIFWGMVETASTLGDAPNELSIYAPEDYWQGEAVSFRRLTLRIDGFVSLRAPAQGGELLTKPLVFDGGNLTLNMATSGAGSIQVEIQDAAGKPLPGYTLADCPEIFGDELARVVRWRKGGDVRSLSGKTVRLRFLLHDADLYAFQFVPYQPDPVRPRPGK
;
A
#
# COMPACT_ATOMS: atom_id res chain seq x y z
N CYS A 1 -16.51 -25.10 2.57
CA CYS A 1 -16.09 -25.68 3.87
C CYS A 1 -17.27 -25.73 4.82
N GLU A 2 -17.26 -26.68 5.74
CA GLU A 2 -18.18 -26.72 6.87
C GLU A 2 -17.40 -26.32 8.13
N PHE A 3 -17.96 -25.43 8.93
CA PHE A 3 -17.36 -24.96 10.16
C PHE A 3 -18.48 -24.85 11.23
N GLU A 4 -18.25 -25.46 12.40
CA GLU A 4 -19.22 -25.51 13.49
C GLU A 4 -20.64 -25.97 13.06
N GLY A 5 -20.69 -26.99 12.18
CA GLY A 5 -21.93 -27.55 11.67
C GLY A 5 -22.67 -26.69 10.62
N SER A 6 -22.05 -25.60 10.14
CA SER A 6 -22.65 -24.72 9.12
C SER A 6 -21.77 -24.56 7.89
N LYS A 7 -22.39 -24.60 6.71
CA LYS A 7 -21.76 -24.21 5.42
C LYS A 7 -22.00 -22.76 5.07
N LYS A 8 -22.75 -22.00 5.88
CA LYS A 8 -23.00 -20.57 5.70
C LYS A 8 -21.87 -19.76 6.34
N ASN A 9 -20.70 -19.78 5.72
CA ASN A 9 -19.53 -19.07 6.17
C ASN A 9 -18.71 -18.61 4.94
N ASN A 10 -17.68 -17.80 5.15
CA ASN A 10 -16.77 -17.28 4.12
C ASN A 10 -15.39 -17.96 4.12
N ILE A 11 -15.26 -19.14 4.71
CA ILE A 11 -14.01 -19.89 4.76
C ILE A 11 -13.74 -20.50 3.39
N ILE A 12 -12.63 -20.14 2.76
CA ILE A 12 -12.20 -20.58 1.44
C ILE A 12 -11.13 -21.68 1.46
N LEU A 13 -10.36 -21.76 2.53
CA LEU A 13 -9.28 -22.74 2.73
C LEU A 13 -9.30 -23.27 4.15
N ILE A 14 -9.15 -24.57 4.27
CA ILE A 14 -8.93 -25.31 5.52
C ILE A 14 -7.74 -26.27 5.34
N PRO A 15 -7.11 -26.77 6.40
CA PRO A 15 -5.97 -27.67 6.29
C PRO A 15 -6.23 -28.88 5.38
N GLU A 16 -7.44 -29.43 5.39
CA GLU A 16 -7.85 -30.56 4.54
C GLU A 16 -7.80 -30.21 3.05
N SER A 17 -8.16 -28.98 2.67
CA SER A 17 -8.12 -28.52 1.26
C SER A 17 -6.72 -28.52 0.67
N VAL A 18 -5.70 -28.43 1.51
CA VAL A 18 -4.28 -28.33 1.13
C VAL A 18 -3.42 -29.47 1.71
N ALA A 19 -4.07 -30.55 2.14
CA ALA A 19 -3.43 -31.71 2.76
C ALA A 19 -2.37 -32.37 1.86
N ALA A 20 -2.58 -32.37 0.53
CA ALA A 20 -1.65 -32.95 -0.43
C ALA A 20 -0.23 -32.33 -0.36
N ILE A 21 -0.13 -31.07 -0.01
CA ILE A 21 1.13 -30.33 0.16
C ILE A 21 1.42 -30.04 1.63
N LYS A 22 0.62 -30.54 2.56
CA LYS A 22 0.66 -30.19 3.99
C LYS A 22 0.73 -28.68 4.20
N GLY A 23 -0.13 -27.96 3.45
CA GLY A 23 -0.14 -26.50 3.38
C GLY A 23 -0.67 -25.86 4.66
N ASP A 24 -0.21 -24.65 4.92
CA ASP A 24 -0.72 -23.81 6.01
C ASP A 24 -1.60 -22.71 5.42
N PRO A 25 -2.94 -22.76 5.58
CA PRO A 25 -3.84 -21.73 5.05
C PRO A 25 -3.81 -20.42 5.85
N ALA A 26 -3.15 -20.35 6.99
CA ALA A 26 -3.19 -19.19 7.88
C ALA A 26 -2.53 -17.92 7.32
N HIS A 27 -1.59 -18.07 6.37
CA HIS A 27 -0.83 -16.95 5.80
C HIS A 27 -1.11 -16.76 4.30
N THR A 28 -2.37 -16.85 3.92
CA THR A 28 -2.81 -16.85 2.52
C THR A 28 -3.26 -15.47 2.07
N ALA A 29 -2.67 -14.96 0.98
CA ALA A 29 -3.12 -13.76 0.27
C ALA A 29 -3.60 -14.14 -1.13
N VAL A 30 -4.91 -14.03 -1.35
CA VAL A 30 -5.55 -14.33 -2.64
C VAL A 30 -5.53 -13.10 -3.53
N PHE A 31 -5.14 -13.26 -4.79
CA PHE A 31 -5.28 -12.23 -5.81
C PHE A 31 -6.15 -12.68 -6.97
N LYS A 32 -6.89 -11.75 -7.55
CA LYS A 32 -7.52 -11.92 -8.85
C LYS A 32 -6.48 -11.61 -9.90
N ASP A 33 -6.22 -12.58 -10.76
CA ASP A 33 -5.20 -12.44 -11.79
C ASP A 33 -5.66 -11.48 -12.89
N ALA A 34 -4.93 -10.40 -13.05
CA ALA A 34 -5.17 -9.37 -14.07
C ALA A 34 -4.38 -9.61 -15.37
N ASN A 35 -3.65 -10.73 -15.47
CA ASN A 35 -3.03 -11.12 -16.74
C ASN A 35 -4.10 -11.37 -17.80
N PRO A 36 -4.08 -10.68 -18.95
CA PRO A 36 -5.08 -10.88 -20.01
C PRO A 36 -5.11 -12.31 -20.56
N ASP A 37 -4.00 -13.04 -20.46
CA ASP A 37 -3.87 -14.43 -20.92
C ASP A 37 -4.18 -15.44 -19.81
N CYS A 38 -4.72 -15.00 -18.67
CA CYS A 38 -5.04 -15.86 -17.55
C CYS A 38 -6.14 -16.88 -17.91
N PRO A 39 -5.91 -18.20 -17.73
CA PRO A 39 -6.94 -19.21 -17.93
C PRO A 39 -8.17 -19.00 -17.03
N ALA A 40 -9.36 -19.26 -17.57
CA ALA A 40 -10.62 -19.05 -16.85
C ALA A 40 -10.74 -19.88 -15.56
N ASP A 41 -10.14 -21.07 -15.53
CA ASP A 41 -10.11 -21.98 -14.37
C ASP A 41 -9.09 -21.56 -13.29
N ALA A 42 -8.27 -20.54 -13.56
CA ALA A 42 -7.21 -20.04 -12.70
C ALA A 42 -7.32 -18.52 -12.45
N ARG A 43 -8.52 -17.96 -12.56
CA ARG A 43 -8.76 -16.50 -12.39
C ARG A 43 -8.32 -15.96 -11.03
N TYR A 44 -8.39 -16.77 -10.00
CA TYR A 44 -7.93 -16.43 -8.66
C TYR A 44 -6.77 -17.35 -8.27
N LYS A 45 -5.77 -16.80 -7.66
CA LYS A 45 -4.55 -17.50 -7.27
C LYS A 45 -4.06 -17.05 -5.91
N CYS A 46 -3.25 -17.89 -5.28
CA CYS A 46 -2.44 -17.53 -4.11
C CYS A 46 -1.21 -18.42 -4.03
N VAL A 47 -0.23 -17.97 -3.26
CA VAL A 47 0.92 -18.78 -2.88
C VAL A 47 0.85 -19.04 -1.38
N ILE A 48 1.02 -20.30 -0.97
CA ILE A 48 1.00 -20.70 0.45
C ILE A 48 2.21 -21.57 0.80
N VAL A 49 2.60 -21.54 2.06
CA VAL A 49 3.67 -22.42 2.54
C VAL A 49 3.18 -23.85 2.65
N GLY A 50 4.05 -24.80 2.27
CA GLY A 50 3.78 -26.24 2.35
C GLY A 50 5.02 -27.06 2.67
N LYS A 51 4.91 -28.38 2.53
CA LYS A 51 6.00 -29.35 2.75
C LYS A 51 6.23 -30.21 1.50
N PRO A 52 7.49 -30.43 1.06
CA PRO A 52 8.74 -29.82 1.56
C PRO A 52 8.64 -28.29 1.65
N HIS A 53 9.39 -27.68 2.58
CA HIS A 53 9.34 -26.25 2.84
C HIS A 53 9.47 -25.41 1.56
N GLY A 54 8.53 -24.52 1.32
CA GLY A 54 8.48 -23.61 0.18
C GLY A 54 7.07 -23.12 -0.09
N LEU A 55 6.93 -22.23 -1.04
CA LEU A 55 5.64 -21.71 -1.48
C LEU A 55 5.11 -22.56 -2.64
N TYR A 56 3.84 -22.92 -2.55
CA TYR A 56 3.08 -23.68 -3.56
C TYR A 56 2.01 -22.78 -4.17
N LEU A 57 1.75 -22.95 -5.45
CA LEU A 57 0.70 -22.23 -6.15
C LEU A 57 -0.64 -22.94 -6.00
N LEU A 58 -1.67 -22.18 -5.61
CA LEU A 58 -3.07 -22.58 -5.66
C LEU A 58 -3.80 -21.75 -6.71
N LYS A 59 -4.85 -22.35 -7.31
CA LYS A 59 -5.73 -21.71 -8.30
C LYS A 59 -7.20 -21.95 -8.00
N SER A 60 -8.03 -21.03 -8.50
CA SER A 60 -9.49 -21.12 -8.45
C SER A 60 -10.12 -20.36 -9.60
N ALA A 61 -11.25 -20.88 -10.12
CA ALA A 61 -12.05 -20.17 -11.12
C ALA A 61 -12.97 -19.11 -10.50
N ASP A 62 -13.43 -19.34 -9.27
CA ASP A 62 -14.48 -18.55 -8.60
C ASP A 62 -14.02 -17.76 -7.38
N GLY A 63 -12.76 -17.96 -6.92
CA GLY A 63 -12.22 -17.35 -5.72
C GLY A 63 -12.70 -17.99 -4.40
N ILE A 64 -13.46 -19.08 -4.49
CA ILE A 64 -14.06 -19.80 -3.36
C ILE A 64 -13.49 -21.19 -3.25
N ARG A 65 -13.41 -21.92 -4.37
CA ARG A 65 -12.92 -23.30 -4.42
C ARG A 65 -11.52 -23.31 -4.97
N PHE A 66 -10.55 -23.52 -4.10
CA PHE A 66 -9.15 -23.61 -4.46
C PHE A 66 -8.68 -25.05 -4.62
N SER A 67 -7.76 -25.24 -5.54
CA SER A 67 -7.01 -26.48 -5.72
C SER A 67 -5.52 -26.20 -5.81
N VAL A 68 -4.72 -27.15 -5.38
CA VAL A 68 -3.27 -27.11 -5.52
C VAL A 68 -2.91 -27.20 -7.01
N ALA A 69 -2.17 -26.22 -7.51
CA ALA A 69 -1.76 -26.14 -8.92
C ALA A 69 -0.37 -26.75 -9.17
N THR A 70 0.45 -26.91 -8.13
CA THR A 70 1.79 -27.49 -8.24
C THR A 70 2.04 -28.53 -7.16
N ASP A 71 2.67 -29.64 -7.51
CA ASP A 71 3.09 -30.71 -6.59
C ASP A 71 4.46 -30.43 -5.93
N LYS A 72 5.15 -29.42 -6.42
CA LYS A 72 6.45 -28.96 -5.93
C LYS A 72 6.41 -27.47 -5.58
N PRO A 73 7.22 -27.02 -4.61
CA PRO A 73 7.27 -25.61 -4.29
C PRO A 73 7.90 -24.82 -5.44
N VAL A 74 7.32 -23.65 -5.72
CA VAL A 74 7.78 -22.73 -6.76
C VAL A 74 8.82 -21.73 -6.23
N ILE A 75 8.84 -21.47 -4.91
CA ILE A 75 9.86 -20.67 -4.22
C ILE A 75 10.28 -21.46 -2.97
N THR A 76 11.60 -21.65 -2.78
CA THR A 76 12.13 -22.56 -1.75
C THR A 76 12.99 -21.89 -0.68
N GLN A 77 13.37 -20.63 -0.88
CA GLN A 77 14.22 -19.88 0.06
C GLN A 77 13.45 -18.70 0.65
N GLY A 78 13.19 -18.74 1.95
CA GLY A 78 12.48 -17.69 2.67
C GLY A 78 11.90 -18.15 3.98
N ALA A 79 11.43 -17.19 4.77
CA ALA A 79 10.74 -17.39 6.04
C ALA A 79 9.23 -17.21 5.84
N PHE A 80 8.58 -18.23 5.32
CA PHE A 80 7.22 -18.21 4.80
C PHE A 80 6.10 -18.28 5.85
N ASP A 81 6.44 -18.33 7.14
CA ASP A 81 5.50 -18.24 8.28
C ASP A 81 5.03 -16.78 8.51
N SER A 82 4.74 -16.09 7.42
CA SER A 82 4.25 -14.73 7.34
C SER A 82 3.48 -14.61 6.05
N GLU A 83 2.87 -13.47 5.80
CA GLU A 83 2.13 -13.23 4.56
C GLU A 83 3.05 -13.23 3.33
N ASN A 84 2.71 -14.07 2.36
CA ASN A 84 3.42 -14.24 1.11
C ASN A 84 2.53 -13.75 -0.02
N LEU A 85 3.00 -12.80 -0.81
CA LEU A 85 2.22 -12.14 -1.85
C LEU A 85 2.69 -12.56 -3.23
N ALA A 86 1.73 -12.70 -4.15
CA ALA A 86 1.99 -12.72 -5.58
C ALA A 86 0.88 -11.94 -6.29
N PHE A 87 1.19 -11.31 -7.41
CA PHE A 87 0.21 -10.59 -8.24
C PHE A 87 0.77 -10.36 -9.64
N TRP A 88 -0.12 -10.00 -10.58
CA TRP A 88 0.25 -9.53 -11.91
C TRP A 88 0.59 -8.04 -11.90
N ASP A 89 1.76 -7.68 -12.44
CA ASP A 89 2.14 -6.30 -12.71
C ASP A 89 1.71 -5.93 -14.14
N PRO A 90 0.67 -5.13 -14.33
CA PRO A 90 0.14 -4.82 -15.64
C PRO A 90 1.05 -3.90 -16.48
N VAL A 91 1.96 -3.16 -15.82
CA VAL A 91 2.87 -2.23 -16.48
C VAL A 91 4.07 -2.98 -17.05
N ARG A 92 4.65 -3.92 -16.26
CA ARG A 92 5.82 -4.71 -16.66
C ARG A 92 5.44 -6.01 -17.35
N LYS A 93 4.14 -6.36 -17.32
CA LYS A 93 3.58 -7.59 -17.91
C LYS A 93 4.31 -8.84 -17.38
N GLU A 94 4.34 -8.95 -16.08
CA GLU A 94 4.95 -10.07 -15.36
C GLU A 94 4.26 -10.28 -14.02
N TYR A 95 4.39 -11.47 -13.46
CA TYR A 95 4.06 -11.72 -12.07
C TYR A 95 5.20 -11.27 -11.17
N ARG A 96 4.86 -10.77 -10.00
CA ARG A 96 5.81 -10.41 -8.96
C ARG A 96 5.37 -11.01 -7.64
N ALA A 97 6.34 -11.49 -6.86
CA ALA A 97 6.11 -12.02 -5.53
C ALA A 97 6.93 -11.26 -4.49
N TYR A 98 6.40 -11.20 -3.27
CA TYR A 98 7.09 -10.67 -2.09
C TYR A 98 6.87 -11.60 -0.91
N TRP A 99 7.94 -11.88 -0.17
CA TRP A 99 7.90 -12.72 1.02
C TRP A 99 8.96 -12.31 2.03
N ARG A 100 8.83 -12.80 3.25
CA ARG A 100 9.79 -12.51 4.30
C ARG A 100 11.06 -13.34 4.14
N THR A 101 12.19 -12.71 4.43
CA THR A 101 13.49 -13.34 4.60
C THR A 101 14.19 -12.78 5.84
N PHE A 102 15.45 -13.15 6.05
CA PHE A 102 16.32 -12.57 7.05
C PHE A 102 17.62 -12.11 6.38
N THR A 103 18.24 -11.06 6.91
CA THR A 103 19.47 -10.49 6.35
C THR A 103 20.69 -11.38 6.52
N ALA A 104 20.60 -12.41 7.35
CA ALA A 104 21.67 -13.40 7.55
C ALA A 104 21.05 -14.76 7.94
N GLY A 105 21.90 -15.79 7.97
CA GLY A 105 21.47 -17.15 8.27
C GLY A 105 20.85 -17.86 7.08
N THR A 106 20.20 -18.99 7.33
CA THR A 106 19.59 -19.84 6.29
C THR A 106 18.15 -20.17 6.66
N THR A 107 17.25 -19.99 5.69
CA THR A 107 15.82 -20.33 5.80
C THR A 107 15.40 -21.06 4.52
N ASP A 108 15.90 -22.25 4.32
CA ASP A 108 15.52 -23.11 3.19
C ASP A 108 14.79 -24.38 3.67
N GLY A 109 14.51 -25.28 2.75
CA GLY A 109 13.81 -26.53 3.05
C GLY A 109 14.61 -27.51 3.92
N LYS A 110 15.90 -27.30 4.14
CA LYS A 110 16.80 -28.19 4.86
C LYS A 110 17.22 -27.61 6.21
N THR A 111 17.41 -26.30 6.27
CA THR A 111 17.98 -25.61 7.42
C THR A 111 17.11 -24.43 7.84
N TRP A 112 16.74 -24.39 9.11
CA TRP A 112 16.07 -23.25 9.72
C TRP A 112 16.97 -22.65 10.80
N ALA A 113 17.80 -21.70 10.37
CA ALA A 113 18.75 -20.97 11.21
C ALA A 113 18.74 -19.48 10.83
N PRO A 114 17.60 -18.78 11.03
CA PRO A 114 17.50 -17.36 10.69
C PRO A 114 18.41 -16.53 11.59
N ALA A 115 19.08 -15.52 11.02
CA ALA A 115 19.93 -14.57 11.73
C ALA A 115 19.79 -13.17 11.14
N GLY A 116 20.28 -12.15 11.86
CA GLY A 116 20.12 -10.76 11.46
C GLY A 116 18.70 -10.25 11.73
N ILE A 117 18.19 -9.45 10.83
CA ILE A 117 16.86 -8.82 10.93
C ILE A 117 15.90 -9.34 9.87
N ARG A 118 14.61 -9.29 10.16
CA ARG A 118 13.55 -9.60 9.20
C ARG A 118 13.57 -8.62 8.06
N ALA A 119 13.65 -9.12 6.85
CA ALA A 119 13.70 -8.38 5.61
C ALA A 119 12.66 -8.91 4.60
N ILE A 120 12.52 -8.24 3.50
CA ILE A 120 11.59 -8.60 2.43
C ILE A 120 12.40 -8.96 1.20
N ARG A 121 12.02 -10.05 0.54
CA ARG A 121 12.59 -10.52 -0.74
C ARG A 121 11.52 -10.47 -1.81
N THR A 122 11.93 -10.23 -3.06
CA THR A 122 11.08 -10.22 -4.24
C THR A 122 11.67 -11.11 -5.34
N ALA A 123 10.80 -11.54 -6.24
CA ALA A 123 11.17 -12.16 -7.52
C ALA A 123 10.12 -11.85 -8.58
N THR A 124 10.46 -12.10 -9.84
CA THR A 124 9.55 -11.96 -10.99
C THR A 124 9.37 -13.31 -11.69
N SER A 125 8.24 -13.46 -12.39
CA SER A 125 7.89 -14.68 -13.13
C SER A 125 7.04 -14.36 -14.34
N LYS A 126 7.09 -15.18 -15.38
CA LYS A 126 6.17 -15.10 -16.51
C LYS A 126 4.99 -16.09 -16.40
N ASP A 127 5.09 -17.09 -15.54
CA ASP A 127 4.16 -18.22 -15.47
C ASP A 127 3.74 -18.62 -14.04
N LEU A 128 4.27 -17.95 -12.99
CA LEU A 128 4.12 -18.28 -11.56
C LEU A 128 4.80 -19.59 -11.14
N LEU A 129 5.47 -20.28 -12.04
CA LEU A 129 6.13 -21.56 -11.78
C LEU A 129 7.64 -21.39 -11.66
N THR A 130 8.23 -20.59 -12.54
CA THR A 130 9.65 -20.26 -12.54
C THR A 130 9.83 -18.81 -12.11
N TRP A 131 10.65 -18.62 -11.07
CA TRP A 131 10.86 -17.31 -10.47
C TRP A 131 12.31 -16.88 -10.65
N ASP A 132 12.49 -15.74 -11.32
CA ASP A 132 13.77 -15.15 -11.68
C ASP A 132 14.01 -13.84 -10.92
N SER A 133 15.19 -13.26 -11.10
CA SER A 133 15.56 -11.93 -10.60
C SER A 133 15.27 -11.76 -9.10
N GLN A 134 15.59 -12.79 -8.30
CA GLN A 134 15.43 -12.70 -6.85
C GLN A 134 16.34 -11.62 -6.29
N ALA A 135 15.78 -10.71 -5.52
CA ALA A 135 16.49 -9.62 -4.87
C ALA A 135 15.90 -9.31 -3.49
N ASP A 136 16.74 -8.90 -2.57
CA ASP A 136 16.27 -8.32 -1.31
C ASP A 136 15.82 -6.88 -1.57
N VAL A 137 14.73 -6.49 -0.93
CA VAL A 137 14.20 -5.12 -1.02
C VAL A 137 15.16 -4.18 -0.29
N GLU A 138 15.52 -3.10 -0.97
CA GLU A 138 16.41 -2.07 -0.48
C GLU A 138 15.62 -0.80 -0.12
N TYR A 139 16.14 -0.04 0.83
CA TYR A 139 15.48 1.18 1.32
C TYR A 139 16.41 2.37 1.17
N VAL A 140 15.96 3.38 0.41
CA VAL A 140 16.68 4.63 0.23
C VAL A 140 16.55 5.49 1.49
N ASP A 141 17.68 5.95 2.04
CA ASP A 141 17.76 6.86 3.18
C ASP A 141 16.98 6.39 4.43
N SER A 142 16.98 5.09 4.70
CA SER A 142 16.26 4.51 5.83
C SER A 142 17.13 3.59 6.66
N PRO A 143 17.05 3.66 8.00
CA PRO A 143 17.82 2.78 8.87
C PRO A 143 17.34 1.33 8.77
N PRO A 144 18.20 0.33 9.02
CA PRO A 144 17.80 -1.04 9.14
C PRO A 144 16.74 -1.21 10.23
N GLN A 145 15.63 -1.87 9.90
CA GLN A 145 14.52 -2.16 10.83
C GLN A 145 13.94 -3.52 10.52
N GLN A 146 13.45 -4.21 11.54
CA GLN A 146 12.76 -5.48 11.33
C GLN A 146 11.39 -5.24 10.71
N LEU A 147 11.18 -5.73 9.48
CA LEU A 147 9.91 -5.68 8.77
C LEU A 147 9.31 -7.08 8.74
N TYR A 148 8.20 -7.24 9.46
CA TYR A 148 7.60 -8.56 9.64
C TYR A 148 6.79 -9.01 8.43
N THR A 149 6.09 -8.07 7.81
CA THR A 149 5.25 -8.28 6.61
C THR A 149 5.57 -7.21 5.57
N ASN A 150 4.91 -7.25 4.42
CA ASN A 150 5.26 -6.33 3.32
C ASN A 150 4.05 -5.60 2.71
N GLN A 151 2.89 -6.25 2.51
CA GLN A 151 1.66 -5.74 1.90
C GLN A 151 1.87 -4.90 0.63
N ILE A 152 2.80 -5.33 -0.21
CA ILE A 152 3.18 -4.61 -1.44
C ILE A 152 2.20 -4.95 -2.56
N GLN A 153 1.77 -3.93 -3.31
CA GLN A 153 0.91 -4.05 -4.48
C GLN A 153 1.09 -2.85 -5.41
N PRO A 154 0.76 -2.97 -6.71
CA PRO A 154 0.61 -1.81 -7.58
C PRO A 154 -0.53 -0.94 -7.08
N TYR A 155 -0.36 0.37 -7.11
CA TYR A 155 -1.45 1.28 -6.77
C TYR A 155 -2.45 1.34 -7.94
N TYR A 156 -3.71 1.02 -7.70
CA TYR A 156 -4.71 0.83 -8.75
C TYR A 156 -4.95 2.07 -9.64
N ARG A 157 -4.74 3.28 -9.10
CA ARG A 157 -4.85 4.54 -9.85
C ARG A 157 -3.57 4.94 -10.57
N ALA A 158 -2.42 4.40 -10.13
CA ALA A 158 -1.11 4.66 -10.72
C ALA A 158 -0.27 3.36 -10.67
N PRO A 159 -0.59 2.34 -11.50
CA PRO A 159 -0.03 0.99 -11.36
C PRO A 159 1.48 0.90 -11.63
N HIS A 160 2.10 1.96 -12.14
CA HIS A 160 3.55 2.08 -12.24
C HIS A 160 4.24 2.36 -10.89
N ILE A 161 3.46 2.62 -9.83
CA ILE A 161 3.94 2.80 -8.46
C ILE A 161 3.52 1.59 -7.63
N PHE A 162 4.49 0.90 -7.06
CA PHE A 162 4.24 -0.05 -5.98
C PHE A 162 4.08 0.70 -4.67
N MET A 163 3.08 0.33 -3.89
CA MET A 163 2.88 0.76 -2.51
C MET A 163 2.99 -0.43 -1.59
N GLY A 164 3.59 -0.23 -0.42
CA GLY A 164 3.70 -1.26 0.61
C GLY A 164 3.43 -0.71 1.99
N PHE A 165 2.88 -1.57 2.84
CA PHE A 165 2.58 -1.26 4.25
C PHE A 165 3.26 -2.28 5.16
N PRO A 166 4.60 -2.29 5.24
CA PRO A 166 5.29 -3.25 6.07
C PRO A 166 4.99 -3.00 7.54
N MET A 167 4.73 -4.09 8.27
CA MET A 167 4.61 -4.05 9.72
C MET A 167 6.02 -3.99 10.33
N ARG A 168 6.37 -2.88 10.97
CA ARG A 168 7.61 -2.77 11.73
C ARG A 168 7.47 -3.51 13.05
N TYR A 169 8.41 -4.37 13.33
CA TYR A 169 8.52 -5.12 14.57
C TYR A 169 9.62 -4.52 15.44
N THR A 170 9.29 -4.16 16.67
CA THR A 170 10.25 -3.60 17.63
C THR A 170 10.17 -4.35 18.95
N ASP A 171 11.23 -5.07 19.33
CA ASP A 171 11.34 -5.61 20.66
C ASP A 171 11.88 -4.51 21.60
N ARG A 172 11.01 -4.06 22.50
CA ARG A 172 11.31 -2.95 23.44
C ARG A 172 12.02 -3.42 24.71
N GLY A 173 12.08 -4.74 24.93
CA GLY A 173 12.51 -5.29 26.22
C GLY A 173 11.58 -4.87 27.37
N TRP A 174 11.86 -5.41 28.55
CA TRP A 174 11.15 -5.01 29.77
C TRP A 174 11.62 -3.63 30.24
N SER A 175 10.67 -2.72 30.49
CA SER A 175 10.90 -1.36 31.00
C SER A 175 9.66 -0.87 31.74
N GLU A 176 9.79 0.18 32.52
CA GLU A 176 8.64 0.82 33.17
C GLU A 176 7.57 1.24 32.18
N SER A 177 7.98 1.82 31.05
CA SER A 177 7.06 2.22 29.98
C SER A 177 6.30 1.04 29.39
N LEU A 178 6.95 -0.11 29.20
CA LEU A 178 6.29 -1.33 28.71
C LEU A 178 5.34 -1.91 29.76
N MET A 179 5.75 -1.94 31.02
CA MET A 179 4.94 -2.43 32.13
C MET A 179 3.72 -1.54 32.44
N ALA A 180 3.75 -0.29 32.01
CA ALA A 180 2.63 0.65 32.09
C ALA A 180 1.63 0.52 30.93
N LEU A 181 1.91 -0.33 29.92
CA LEU A 181 0.96 -0.61 28.83
C LEU A 181 -0.18 -1.52 29.33
N PRO A 182 -1.35 -1.46 28.68
CA PRO A 182 -2.46 -2.37 28.96
C PRO A 182 -2.10 -3.84 28.74
N GLY A 183 -2.85 -4.75 29.37
CA GLY A 183 -2.67 -6.19 29.20
C GLY A 183 -1.38 -6.74 29.79
N ARG A 184 -0.93 -6.21 30.95
CA ARG A 184 0.30 -6.64 31.62
C ARG A 184 0.34 -8.14 31.90
N GLU A 185 -0.75 -8.70 32.36
CA GLU A 185 -0.83 -10.14 32.70
C GLU A 185 -0.71 -11.00 31.44
N ASP A 186 -1.37 -10.62 30.36
CA ASP A 186 -1.27 -11.29 29.05
C ASP A 186 0.17 -11.23 28.51
N ARG A 187 0.84 -10.08 28.64
CA ARG A 187 2.25 -9.91 28.24
C ARG A 187 3.16 -10.86 29.01
N LEU A 188 2.98 -10.93 30.32
CA LEU A 188 3.74 -11.83 31.18
C LEU A 188 3.45 -13.29 30.86
N ALA A 189 2.19 -13.64 30.58
CA ALA A 189 1.80 -15.00 30.19
C ALA A 189 2.44 -15.39 28.86
N ARG A 190 2.36 -14.56 27.84
CA ARG A 190 2.95 -14.82 26.52
C ARG A 190 4.48 -14.86 26.55
N ALA A 191 5.10 -14.07 27.40
CA ALA A 191 6.55 -14.04 27.56
C ALA A 191 7.10 -15.40 28.10
N LYS A 192 6.28 -16.23 28.74
CA LYS A 192 6.68 -17.60 29.16
C LYS A 192 6.99 -18.48 27.93
N ALA A 193 6.27 -18.30 26.82
CA ALA A 193 6.53 -19.05 25.59
C ALA A 193 7.75 -18.49 24.83
N SER A 194 7.88 -17.17 24.77
CA SER A 194 9.06 -16.48 24.24
C SER A 194 9.08 -15.04 24.79
N PRO A 195 10.21 -14.57 25.37
CA PRO A 195 10.29 -13.22 25.96
C PRO A 195 9.76 -12.12 25.04
N ARG A 196 10.07 -12.19 23.75
CA ARG A 196 9.64 -11.22 22.75
C ARG A 196 8.11 -11.13 22.58
N TYR A 197 7.34 -12.14 22.91
CA TYR A 197 5.88 -12.10 22.79
C TYR A 197 5.24 -11.20 23.86
N GLY A 198 5.96 -10.91 24.92
CA GLY A 198 5.54 -9.93 25.94
C GLY A 198 6.08 -8.53 25.68
N THR A 199 7.26 -8.41 25.06
CA THR A 199 8.01 -7.14 24.94
C THR A 199 7.97 -6.50 23.57
N ALA A 200 7.60 -7.25 22.53
CA ALA A 200 7.50 -6.69 21.18
C ALA A 200 6.23 -5.87 20.96
N ILE A 201 6.37 -4.84 20.19
CA ILE A 201 5.31 -3.93 19.74
C ILE A 201 5.44 -3.81 18.22
N THR A 202 4.30 -3.65 17.55
CA THR A 202 4.24 -3.47 16.10
C THR A 202 3.49 -2.21 15.72
N ASP A 203 3.92 -1.59 14.62
CA ASP A 203 3.26 -0.48 13.96
C ASP A 203 3.34 -0.63 12.43
N GLY A 204 2.46 0.06 11.70
CA GLY A 204 2.43 0.04 10.24
C GLY A 204 3.27 1.17 9.66
N LEU A 205 4.15 0.86 8.72
CA LEU A 205 4.90 1.85 7.92
C LEU A 205 4.24 2.03 6.55
N PHE A 206 4.76 2.99 5.79
CA PHE A 206 4.41 3.22 4.39
C PHE A 206 5.66 3.30 3.54
N MET A 207 5.62 2.73 2.35
CA MET A 207 6.71 2.80 1.38
C MET A 207 6.22 2.73 -0.05
N THR A 208 7.01 3.28 -0.97
CA THR A 208 6.72 3.26 -2.41
C THR A 208 7.95 2.90 -3.23
N SER A 209 7.72 2.32 -4.40
CA SER A 209 8.77 1.98 -5.36
C SER A 209 8.30 2.16 -6.80
N ARG A 210 9.24 2.40 -7.72
CA ARG A 210 8.99 2.41 -9.16
C ARG A 210 9.56 1.19 -9.89
N ASP A 211 10.42 0.41 -9.26
CA ASP A 211 11.03 -0.80 -9.83
C ASP A 211 10.66 -2.08 -9.06
N GLY A 212 10.10 -1.93 -7.86
CA GLY A 212 9.71 -3.05 -7.00
C GLY A 212 10.86 -3.67 -6.20
N VAL A 213 12.05 -3.08 -6.23
CA VAL A 213 13.23 -3.52 -5.46
C VAL A 213 13.71 -2.40 -4.55
N GLN A 214 13.92 -1.20 -5.09
CA GLN A 214 14.31 -0.03 -4.31
C GLN A 214 13.08 0.73 -3.85
N PHE A 215 12.88 0.83 -2.54
CA PHE A 215 11.76 1.50 -1.93
C PHE A 215 12.21 2.77 -1.20
N ARG A 216 11.45 3.84 -1.39
CA ARG A 216 11.44 4.94 -0.45
C ARG A 216 10.46 4.57 0.67
N ARG A 217 10.98 4.40 1.87
CA ARG A 217 10.20 4.11 3.07
C ARG A 217 10.16 5.34 3.96
N TRP A 218 8.97 5.70 4.43
CA TRP A 218 8.83 6.67 5.51
C TRP A 218 9.15 5.97 6.83
N ASN A 219 10.00 6.59 7.65
CA ASN A 219 10.49 6.00 8.89
C ASN A 219 9.54 6.24 10.07
N GLU A 220 8.67 7.23 9.95
CA GLU A 220 7.56 7.48 10.86
C GLU A 220 6.45 6.45 10.63
N ALA A 221 5.80 6.03 11.73
CA ALA A 221 4.67 5.13 11.62
C ALA A 221 3.50 5.80 10.88
N PHE A 222 3.06 5.17 9.81
CA PHE A 222 1.84 5.52 9.08
C PHE A 222 0.60 5.14 9.90
N LEU A 223 0.61 3.94 10.49
CA LEU A 223 -0.40 3.49 11.44
C LEU A 223 0.26 3.26 12.81
N ARG A 224 -0.10 4.12 13.77
CA ARG A 224 0.38 4.05 15.15
C ARG A 224 -0.56 3.23 16.01
N PRO A 225 -0.08 2.62 17.13
CA PRO A 225 -0.94 1.88 18.06
C PRO A 225 -2.06 2.71 18.72
N GLY A 226 -2.02 4.03 18.63
CA GLY A 226 -3.04 4.92 19.19
C GLY A 226 -3.00 5.07 20.71
N PRO A 227 -4.06 5.63 21.32
CA PRO A 227 -4.18 5.77 22.77
C PRO A 227 -4.13 4.41 23.47
N ARG A 228 -3.61 4.39 24.70
CA ARG A 228 -3.57 3.18 25.53
C ARG A 228 -4.99 2.75 25.90
N ARG A 229 -5.35 1.55 25.54
CA ARG A 229 -6.59 0.87 25.94
C ARG A 229 -6.34 -0.64 26.00
N GLN A 230 -7.24 -1.39 26.62
CA GLN A 230 -7.16 -2.84 26.60
C GLN A 230 -7.07 -3.32 25.15
N GLY A 231 -6.20 -4.30 24.88
CA GLY A 231 -5.98 -4.85 23.56
C GLY A 231 -5.15 -4.01 22.59
N SER A 232 -4.65 -2.82 23.01
CA SER A 232 -3.75 -2.00 22.18
C SER A 232 -2.28 -2.18 22.57
N TRP A 233 -1.37 -1.79 21.67
CA TRP A 233 0.08 -1.84 21.87
C TRP A 233 0.62 -3.27 22.03
N VAL A 234 0.02 -4.22 21.37
CA VAL A 234 0.47 -5.61 21.41
C VAL A 234 1.21 -6.00 20.13
N TYR A 235 2.02 -7.07 20.24
CA TYR A 235 2.63 -7.71 19.10
C TYR A 235 1.56 -8.24 18.13
N GLY A 236 1.68 -7.88 16.87
CA GLY A 236 0.75 -8.31 15.81
C GLY A 236 -0.32 -7.29 15.45
N ASP A 237 -0.59 -6.30 16.33
CA ASP A 237 -1.49 -5.19 16.00
C ASP A 237 -0.89 -4.29 14.91
N ASN A 238 -1.76 -3.54 14.22
CA ASN A 238 -1.39 -2.56 13.19
C ASN A 238 -0.75 -3.17 11.94
N LEU A 239 -0.94 -4.46 11.71
CA LEU A 239 -0.70 -5.09 10.43
C LEU A 239 -1.77 -4.58 9.45
N ILE A 240 -1.43 -3.67 8.56
CA ILE A 240 -2.36 -3.25 7.50
C ILE A 240 -2.54 -4.44 6.55
N PHE A 241 -3.78 -4.91 6.37
CA PHE A 241 -4.06 -6.03 5.49
C PHE A 241 -3.76 -5.69 4.03
N TRP A 242 -3.45 -6.70 3.26
CA TRP A 242 -3.20 -6.53 1.84
C TRP A 242 -4.49 -6.18 1.10
N GLY A 243 -4.43 -5.12 0.31
CA GLY A 243 -5.58 -4.58 -0.41
C GLY A 243 -6.08 -3.26 0.18
N MET A 244 -6.59 -2.43 -0.69
CA MET A 244 -7.27 -1.17 -0.39
C MET A 244 -8.59 -1.17 -1.15
N VAL A 245 -9.66 -0.70 -0.50
CA VAL A 245 -10.99 -0.68 -1.10
C VAL A 245 -11.50 0.76 -1.14
N GLU A 246 -11.89 1.22 -2.31
CA GLU A 246 -12.61 2.47 -2.43
C GLU A 246 -14.04 2.27 -1.95
N THR A 247 -14.47 3.09 -1.01
CA THR A 247 -15.77 2.99 -0.34
C THR A 247 -16.45 4.35 -0.28
N ALA A 248 -17.77 4.35 -0.24
CA ALA A 248 -18.51 5.58 0.03
C ALA A 248 -18.12 6.15 1.40
N SER A 249 -18.01 7.47 1.47
CA SER A 249 -17.82 8.17 2.74
C SER A 249 -19.06 8.05 3.63
N THR A 250 -18.86 8.10 4.94
CA THR A 250 -19.95 8.22 5.90
C THR A 250 -20.51 9.64 6.00
N LEU A 251 -19.79 10.63 5.44
CA LEU A 251 -20.28 12.00 5.31
C LEU A 251 -21.15 12.11 4.05
N GLY A 252 -22.38 12.61 4.19
CA GLY A 252 -23.27 12.84 3.04
C GLY A 252 -22.62 13.80 2.03
N ASP A 253 -22.82 13.52 0.74
CA ASP A 253 -22.30 14.30 -0.39
C ASP A 253 -20.77 14.44 -0.48
N ALA A 254 -20.01 13.75 0.39
CA ALA A 254 -18.56 13.69 0.30
C ALA A 254 -18.12 12.67 -0.76
N PRO A 255 -16.94 12.87 -1.39
CA PRO A 255 -16.40 11.89 -2.31
C PRO A 255 -16.05 10.58 -1.59
N ASN A 256 -15.88 9.52 -2.39
CA ASN A 256 -15.39 8.23 -1.89
C ASN A 256 -14.05 8.38 -1.16
N GLU A 257 -13.77 7.44 -0.29
CA GLU A 257 -12.54 7.34 0.50
C GLU A 257 -11.89 5.96 0.32
N LEU A 258 -10.61 5.85 0.62
CA LEU A 258 -9.92 4.56 0.67
C LEU A 258 -10.11 3.94 2.06
N SER A 259 -10.55 2.69 2.09
CA SER A 259 -10.60 1.87 3.31
C SER A 259 -9.42 0.90 3.33
N ILE A 260 -8.75 0.87 4.46
CA ILE A 260 -7.74 -0.12 4.84
C ILE A 260 -8.15 -0.76 6.16
N TYR A 261 -7.68 -1.96 6.43
CA TYR A 261 -8.05 -2.72 7.61
C TYR A 261 -6.80 -3.17 8.36
N ALA A 262 -6.89 -3.21 9.69
CA ALA A 262 -5.82 -3.70 10.54
C ALA A 262 -6.39 -4.45 11.76
N PRO A 263 -5.71 -5.50 12.27
CA PRO A 263 -6.12 -6.18 13.48
C PRO A 263 -5.80 -5.36 14.72
N GLU A 264 -6.62 -5.57 15.73
CA GLU A 264 -6.43 -5.15 17.11
C GLU A 264 -6.74 -6.33 18.02
N ASP A 265 -6.26 -6.29 19.25
CA ASP A 265 -6.40 -7.36 20.23
C ASP A 265 -5.73 -8.68 19.79
N TYR A 266 -4.64 -8.60 19.02
CA TYR A 266 -3.98 -9.78 18.48
C TYR A 266 -3.47 -10.69 19.61
N TRP A 267 -3.94 -11.94 19.61
CA TRP A 267 -3.69 -12.90 20.67
C TRP A 267 -4.19 -12.48 22.05
N GLN A 268 -5.20 -11.65 22.13
CA GLN A 268 -5.85 -11.30 23.39
C GLN A 268 -7.32 -11.69 23.38
N GLY A 269 -7.80 -12.25 24.50
CA GLY A 269 -9.18 -12.69 24.60
C GLY A 269 -9.54 -13.81 23.62
N GLU A 270 -10.79 -13.90 23.26
CA GLU A 270 -11.35 -14.99 22.45
C GLU A 270 -11.31 -14.69 20.94
N ALA A 271 -11.16 -13.43 20.55
CA ALA A 271 -11.19 -13.01 19.13
C ALA A 271 -10.32 -11.79 18.87
N VAL A 272 -9.72 -11.77 17.67
CA VAL A 272 -9.09 -10.60 17.10
C VAL A 272 -10.17 -9.69 16.53
N SER A 273 -10.11 -8.40 16.80
CA SER A 273 -10.98 -7.40 16.18
C SER A 273 -10.30 -6.78 14.95
N PHE A 274 -11.12 -6.37 13.97
CA PHE A 274 -10.64 -5.68 12.77
C PHE A 274 -11.13 -4.25 12.76
N ARG A 275 -10.19 -3.32 12.70
CA ARG A 275 -10.49 -1.91 12.55
C ARG A 275 -10.46 -1.52 11.09
N ARG A 276 -11.51 -0.87 10.61
CA ARG A 276 -11.52 -0.13 9.35
C ARG A 276 -10.94 1.26 9.61
N LEU A 277 -10.00 1.67 8.78
CA LEU A 277 -9.42 3.01 8.76
C LEU A 277 -9.67 3.60 7.39
N THR A 278 -9.92 4.89 7.33
CA THR A 278 -10.18 5.58 6.07
C THR A 278 -9.19 6.71 5.84
N LEU A 279 -8.88 6.96 4.59
CA LEU A 279 -8.11 8.10 4.15
C LEU A 279 -8.64 8.62 2.82
N ARG A 280 -8.34 9.87 2.52
CA ARG A 280 -8.70 10.43 1.21
C ARG A 280 -8.02 9.65 0.08
N ILE A 281 -8.68 9.55 -1.07
CA ILE A 281 -8.08 8.94 -2.27
C ILE A 281 -6.78 9.67 -2.60
N ASP A 282 -5.71 8.94 -2.93
CA ASP A 282 -4.34 9.42 -3.18
C ASP A 282 -3.70 10.18 -1.99
N GLY A 283 -4.28 10.10 -0.80
CA GLY A 283 -3.91 10.92 0.36
C GLY A 283 -2.84 10.33 1.28
N PHE A 284 -1.96 9.46 0.80
CA PHE A 284 -0.93 8.79 1.61
C PHE A 284 0.14 9.75 2.13
N VAL A 285 0.50 10.72 1.32
CA VAL A 285 1.47 11.79 1.63
C VAL A 285 1.06 13.07 0.92
N SER A 286 1.50 14.21 1.43
CA SER A 286 1.34 15.51 0.78
C SER A 286 2.64 16.30 0.76
N LEU A 287 2.71 17.25 -0.16
CA LEU A 287 3.62 18.39 -0.04
C LEU A 287 2.86 19.51 0.66
N ARG A 288 3.27 19.82 1.88
CA ARG A 288 2.64 20.83 2.71
C ARG A 288 3.43 22.13 2.70
N ALA A 289 2.76 23.24 2.50
CA ALA A 289 3.30 24.57 2.68
C ALA A 289 2.69 25.24 3.91
N PRO A 290 3.47 25.95 4.73
CA PRO A 290 2.95 26.80 5.80
C PRO A 290 2.28 28.07 5.25
N ALA A 291 1.73 28.92 6.14
CA ALA A 291 1.11 30.20 5.76
C ALA A 291 2.08 31.16 5.07
N GLN A 292 3.38 31.09 5.38
CA GLN A 292 4.42 31.88 4.70
C GLN A 292 4.63 31.46 3.25
N GLY A 293 4.07 30.34 2.85
CA GLY A 293 4.16 29.81 1.51
C GLY A 293 5.30 28.82 1.29
N GLY A 294 5.21 28.16 0.17
CA GLY A 294 6.20 27.20 -0.35
C GLY A 294 6.05 27.03 -1.84
N GLU A 295 7.08 26.51 -2.47
CA GLU A 295 7.13 26.29 -3.92
C GLU A 295 7.50 24.85 -4.22
N LEU A 296 6.81 24.26 -5.23
CA LEU A 296 7.20 23.00 -5.84
C LEU A 296 7.46 23.25 -7.33
N LEU A 297 8.62 22.80 -7.79
CA LEU A 297 8.93 22.71 -9.22
C LEU A 297 9.15 21.24 -9.60
N THR A 298 8.38 20.74 -10.56
CA THR A 298 8.55 19.35 -11.03
C THR A 298 9.82 19.22 -11.88
N LYS A 299 10.30 17.98 -12.01
CA LYS A 299 11.17 17.60 -13.10
C LYS A 299 10.41 17.77 -14.43
N PRO A 300 11.12 17.89 -15.59
CA PRO A 300 10.47 17.85 -16.89
C PRO A 300 9.61 16.59 -17.02
N LEU A 301 8.38 16.74 -17.52
CA LEU A 301 7.44 15.67 -17.74
C LEU A 301 6.75 15.83 -19.09
N VAL A 302 6.28 14.72 -19.65
CA VAL A 302 5.39 14.67 -20.81
C VAL A 302 4.07 14.09 -20.33
N PHE A 303 2.95 14.65 -20.77
CA PHE A 303 1.63 14.19 -20.39
C PHE A 303 0.74 13.98 -21.61
N ASP A 304 -0.32 13.20 -21.41
CA ASP A 304 -1.47 13.10 -22.28
C ASP A 304 -2.71 13.52 -21.50
N GLY A 305 -3.56 14.35 -22.11
CA GLY A 305 -4.77 14.87 -21.46
C GLY A 305 -5.10 16.30 -21.87
N GLY A 306 -6.25 16.78 -21.40
CA GLY A 306 -6.79 18.08 -21.78
C GLY A 306 -7.03 19.04 -20.62
N ASN A 307 -7.07 18.54 -19.38
CA ASN A 307 -7.13 19.36 -18.17
C ASN A 307 -6.12 18.87 -17.14
N LEU A 308 -5.56 19.80 -16.37
CA LEU A 308 -4.80 19.48 -15.16
C LEU A 308 -5.74 19.50 -13.96
N THR A 309 -5.74 18.44 -13.15
CA THR A 309 -6.50 18.37 -11.90
C THR A 309 -5.58 18.21 -10.71
N LEU A 310 -5.98 18.75 -9.55
CA LEU A 310 -5.28 18.68 -8.29
C LEU A 310 -6.10 17.94 -7.24
N ASN A 311 -5.46 17.07 -6.51
CA ASN A 311 -5.92 16.56 -5.23
C ASN A 311 -5.24 17.42 -4.15
N MET A 312 -5.99 18.27 -3.49
CA MET A 312 -5.45 19.31 -2.64
C MET A 312 -6.40 19.68 -1.50
N ALA A 313 -5.85 20.23 -0.44
CA ALA A 313 -6.59 20.87 0.63
C ALA A 313 -5.90 22.18 1.04
N THR A 314 -6.69 23.21 1.37
CA THR A 314 -6.19 24.47 1.92
C THR A 314 -6.97 24.83 3.19
N SER A 315 -6.43 25.74 3.98
CA SER A 315 -7.27 26.48 4.94
C SER A 315 -8.17 27.49 4.23
N GLY A 316 -9.05 28.16 4.99
CA GLY A 316 -9.90 29.22 4.44
C GLY A 316 -9.12 30.45 3.92
N ALA A 317 -7.87 30.65 4.36
CA ALA A 317 -6.96 31.68 3.90
C ALA A 317 -5.84 31.15 2.99
N GLY A 318 -5.79 29.83 2.81
CA GLY A 318 -4.78 29.17 2.01
C GLY A 318 -5.08 29.20 0.52
N SER A 319 -4.06 29.00 -0.30
CA SER A 319 -4.21 28.98 -1.75
C SER A 319 -3.16 28.12 -2.45
N ILE A 320 -3.47 27.70 -3.67
CA ILE A 320 -2.54 27.11 -4.63
C ILE A 320 -2.67 27.86 -5.96
N GLN A 321 -1.52 28.20 -6.56
CA GLN A 321 -1.44 28.69 -7.92
C GLN A 321 -0.51 27.79 -8.74
N VAL A 322 -0.78 27.66 -10.04
CA VAL A 322 -0.04 26.78 -10.93
C VAL A 322 0.44 27.53 -12.16
N GLU A 323 1.70 27.32 -12.49
CA GLU A 323 2.33 27.79 -13.72
C GLU A 323 2.82 26.60 -14.53
N ILE A 324 2.65 26.67 -15.86
CA ILE A 324 3.27 25.71 -16.76
C ILE A 324 4.45 26.38 -17.45
N GLN A 325 5.60 25.71 -17.40
CA GLN A 325 6.85 26.16 -18.02
C GLN A 325 7.26 25.19 -19.14
N ASP A 326 8.10 25.66 -20.05
CA ASP A 326 8.80 24.78 -20.97
C ASP A 326 9.90 23.95 -20.28
N ALA A 327 10.58 23.09 -21.01
CA ALA A 327 11.65 22.24 -20.48
C ALA A 327 12.82 23.03 -19.87
N ALA A 328 13.05 24.27 -20.34
CA ALA A 328 14.11 25.16 -19.86
C ALA A 328 13.70 25.97 -18.62
N GLY A 329 12.43 25.88 -18.19
CA GLY A 329 11.90 26.60 -17.02
C GLY A 329 11.32 27.97 -17.35
N LYS A 330 11.10 28.28 -18.63
CA LYS A 330 10.48 29.56 -19.04
C LYS A 330 8.95 29.43 -18.97
N PRO A 331 8.25 30.33 -18.27
CA PRO A 331 6.80 30.33 -18.22
C PRO A 331 6.14 30.42 -19.58
N LEU A 332 5.13 29.59 -19.82
CA LEU A 332 4.36 29.61 -21.07
C LEU A 332 3.26 30.69 -21.03
N PRO A 333 3.13 31.53 -22.07
CA PRO A 333 2.12 32.59 -22.11
C PRO A 333 0.70 32.03 -21.90
N GLY A 334 -0.05 32.67 -21.01
CA GLY A 334 -1.41 32.27 -20.64
C GLY A 334 -1.51 31.12 -19.64
N TYR A 335 -0.35 30.63 -19.13
CA TYR A 335 -0.26 29.63 -18.10
C TYR A 335 0.69 30.04 -16.96
N THR A 336 0.93 31.34 -16.82
CA THR A 336 1.80 31.90 -15.76
C THR A 336 1.08 31.91 -14.40
N LEU A 337 1.81 32.13 -13.31
CA LEU A 337 1.19 32.33 -11.99
C LEU A 337 0.22 33.52 -12.00
N ALA A 338 0.57 34.61 -12.70
CA ALA A 338 -0.30 35.78 -12.81
C ALA A 338 -1.62 35.49 -13.58
N ASP A 339 -1.61 34.49 -14.46
CA ASP A 339 -2.81 34.05 -15.19
C ASP A 339 -3.64 33.05 -14.35
N CYS A 340 -3.10 32.44 -13.29
CA CYS A 340 -3.77 31.47 -12.46
C CYS A 340 -4.44 32.16 -11.25
N PRO A 341 -5.78 32.27 -11.20
CA PRO A 341 -6.46 32.69 -9.98
C PRO A 341 -6.11 31.76 -8.83
N GLU A 342 -6.14 32.27 -7.62
CA GLU A 342 -5.98 31.45 -6.42
C GLU A 342 -7.01 30.32 -6.38
N ILE A 343 -6.52 29.12 -6.14
CA ILE A 343 -7.31 27.90 -5.98
C ILE A 343 -7.32 27.58 -4.49
N PHE A 344 -8.51 27.45 -3.90
CA PHE A 344 -8.69 27.05 -2.50
C PHE A 344 -9.82 26.04 -2.38
N GLY A 345 -9.85 25.35 -1.26
CA GLY A 345 -10.84 24.31 -0.93
C GLY A 345 -10.19 23.00 -0.55
N ASP A 346 -10.99 21.94 -0.49
CA ASP A 346 -10.58 20.56 -0.23
C ASP A 346 -11.23 19.66 -1.28
N GLU A 347 -10.48 19.29 -2.31
CA GLU A 347 -11.02 18.58 -3.48
C GLU A 347 -10.06 17.49 -3.95
N LEU A 348 -10.61 16.37 -4.43
CA LEU A 348 -9.83 15.24 -4.98
C LEU A 348 -9.40 15.48 -6.43
N ALA A 349 -10.12 16.31 -7.18
CA ALA A 349 -9.91 16.51 -8.63
C ALA A 349 -10.25 17.94 -9.06
N ARG A 350 -9.69 18.93 -8.37
CA ARG A 350 -9.88 20.34 -8.71
C ARG A 350 -9.25 20.65 -10.05
N VAL A 351 -10.04 21.04 -11.05
CA VAL A 351 -9.52 21.48 -12.36
C VAL A 351 -8.82 22.82 -12.22
N VAL A 352 -7.56 22.88 -12.63
CA VAL A 352 -6.79 24.13 -12.73
C VAL A 352 -7.30 24.94 -13.92
N ARG A 353 -7.63 26.21 -13.65
CA ARG A 353 -8.05 27.15 -14.68
C ARG A 353 -7.22 28.41 -14.61
N TRP A 354 -6.63 28.75 -15.74
CA TRP A 354 -6.03 30.06 -15.95
C TRP A 354 -7.08 31.04 -16.49
N ARG A 355 -6.75 32.30 -16.59
CA ARG A 355 -7.71 33.33 -17.13
C ARG A 355 -8.30 32.95 -18.46
N LYS A 356 -7.55 32.23 -19.30
CA LYS A 356 -7.99 31.76 -20.62
C LYS A 356 -8.78 30.44 -20.59
N GLY A 357 -8.97 29.85 -19.43
CA GLY A 357 -9.64 28.54 -19.27
C GLY A 357 -8.71 27.43 -18.80
N GLY A 358 -9.25 26.20 -18.72
CA GLY A 358 -8.51 25.03 -18.23
C GLY A 358 -7.95 24.10 -19.31
N ASP A 359 -8.04 24.50 -20.60
CA ASP A 359 -7.60 23.66 -21.72
C ASP A 359 -6.08 23.65 -21.86
N VAL A 360 -5.48 22.47 -21.73
CA VAL A 360 -4.03 22.25 -21.89
C VAL A 360 -3.71 21.31 -23.06
N ARG A 361 -4.68 20.97 -23.93
CA ARG A 361 -4.49 20.04 -25.08
C ARG A 361 -3.37 20.44 -25.99
N SER A 362 -3.16 21.73 -26.19
CA SER A 362 -2.07 22.27 -27.06
C SER A 362 -0.67 21.93 -26.50
N LEU A 363 -0.55 21.51 -25.27
CA LEU A 363 0.68 21.11 -24.58
C LEU A 363 0.84 19.60 -24.45
N SER A 364 -0.21 18.82 -24.73
CA SER A 364 -0.17 17.35 -24.70
C SER A 364 0.94 16.83 -25.64
N GLY A 365 1.72 15.86 -25.15
CA GLY A 365 2.89 15.31 -25.85
C GLY A 365 4.14 16.19 -25.84
N LYS A 366 4.08 17.40 -25.29
CA LYS A 366 5.24 18.28 -25.15
C LYS A 366 5.89 18.13 -23.78
N THR A 367 7.20 18.34 -23.71
CA THR A 367 7.93 18.38 -22.44
C THR A 367 7.67 19.71 -21.74
N VAL A 368 7.10 19.64 -20.54
CA VAL A 368 6.78 20.80 -19.69
C VAL A 368 7.28 20.59 -18.28
N ARG A 369 7.29 21.66 -17.48
CA ARG A 369 7.41 21.63 -16.01
C ARG A 369 6.17 22.26 -15.42
N LEU A 370 5.79 21.81 -14.23
CA LEU A 370 4.76 22.45 -13.42
C LEU A 370 5.44 23.13 -12.24
N ARG A 371 5.07 24.38 -12.00
CA ARG A 371 5.45 25.15 -10.82
C ARG A 371 4.20 25.44 -10.03
N PHE A 372 4.21 25.06 -8.74
CA PHE A 372 3.13 25.29 -7.80
C PHE A 372 3.61 26.29 -6.76
N LEU A 373 2.83 27.31 -6.50
CA LEU A 373 2.97 28.18 -5.35
C LEU A 373 1.86 27.86 -4.39
N LEU A 374 2.20 27.52 -3.15
CA LEU A 374 1.27 27.05 -2.12
C LEU A 374 1.37 27.95 -0.88
N HIS A 375 0.25 28.29 -0.27
CA HIS A 375 0.14 28.97 1.01
C HIS A 375 -0.87 28.23 1.89
N ASP A 376 -0.49 27.81 3.09
CA ASP A 376 -1.29 27.05 4.04
C ASP A 376 -2.14 25.95 3.34
N ALA A 377 -1.42 25.09 2.63
CA ALA A 377 -2.02 24.11 1.71
C ALA A 377 -1.25 22.81 1.68
N ASP A 378 -1.98 21.74 1.41
CA ASP A 378 -1.46 20.39 1.12
C ASP A 378 -1.77 20.02 -0.34
N LEU A 379 -0.74 19.65 -1.11
CA LEU A 379 -0.87 19.05 -2.44
C LEU A 379 -0.58 17.56 -2.33
N TYR A 380 -1.59 16.72 -2.53
CA TYR A 380 -1.48 15.24 -2.44
C TYR A 380 -1.09 14.61 -3.77
N ALA A 381 -1.77 15.03 -4.85
CA ALA A 381 -1.51 14.52 -6.20
C ALA A 381 -1.92 15.54 -7.26
N PHE A 382 -1.40 15.36 -8.47
CA PHE A 382 -1.94 16.00 -9.66
C PHE A 382 -2.06 14.98 -10.80
N GLN A 383 -3.00 15.22 -11.69
CA GLN A 383 -3.25 14.34 -12.84
C GLN A 383 -3.67 15.16 -14.05
N PHE A 384 -3.24 14.72 -15.22
CA PHE A 384 -3.84 15.17 -16.48
C PHE A 384 -4.96 14.22 -16.87
N VAL A 385 -6.13 14.79 -17.19
CA VAL A 385 -7.35 14.02 -17.50
C VAL A 385 -7.87 14.41 -18.88
N PRO A 386 -8.74 13.59 -19.52
CA PRO A 386 -9.43 13.99 -20.73
C PRO A 386 -10.10 15.37 -20.60
N TYR A 387 -10.13 16.13 -21.67
CA TYR A 387 -10.67 17.48 -21.65
C TYR A 387 -12.14 17.50 -21.19
N GLN A 388 -12.41 18.35 -20.23
CA GLN A 388 -13.75 18.71 -19.76
C GLN A 388 -13.96 20.19 -20.02
N PRO A 389 -15.05 20.59 -20.72
CA PRO A 389 -15.36 22.00 -20.96
C PRO A 389 -15.46 22.79 -19.64
N ASP A 390 -15.05 24.05 -19.71
CA ASP A 390 -15.26 24.94 -18.57
C ASP A 390 -16.78 25.11 -18.31
N PRO A 391 -17.20 25.13 -17.03
CA PRO A 391 -18.59 25.38 -16.72
C PRO A 391 -19.01 26.75 -17.28
N VAL A 392 -20.19 26.80 -17.86
CA VAL A 392 -20.79 28.06 -18.33
C VAL A 392 -20.90 29.00 -17.12
N ARG A 393 -20.16 30.10 -17.12
CA ARG A 393 -20.26 31.10 -16.05
C ARG A 393 -21.70 31.60 -16.01
N PRO A 394 -22.39 31.59 -14.87
CA PRO A 394 -23.66 32.29 -14.74
C PRO A 394 -23.42 33.75 -15.11
N ARG A 395 -24.21 34.29 -16.05
CA ARG A 395 -24.16 35.71 -16.34
C ARG A 395 -24.42 36.44 -15.04
N PRO A 396 -23.60 37.45 -14.66
CA PRO A 396 -23.95 38.29 -13.53
C PRO A 396 -25.33 38.80 -13.78
N GLY A 397 -26.26 38.55 -12.85
CA GLY A 397 -27.64 39.04 -12.96
C GLY A 397 -27.63 40.53 -13.20
N LYS A 398 -28.46 40.95 -14.15
CA LYS A 398 -28.75 42.36 -14.38
C LYS A 398 -29.43 42.98 -13.16
#